data_bf8859accc1509196aafea5d4245b73c
#
_entry.id   bf8859accc1509196aafea5d4245b73c
#
_cell.length_a   1.000
_cell.length_b   1.000
_cell.length_c   1.000
_cell.angle_alpha   90.00
_cell.angle_beta   90.00
_cell.angle_gamma   90.00
#
_symmetry.space_group_name_H-M   'P 1'
#
loop_
_entity.id
_entity.type
_entity.pdbx_description
1 polymer ?
#
loop_
_entity_poly.entity_id
_entity_poly.type
_entity_poly.pdbx_seq_one_letter_code
_entity_poly.pdbx_strand_id
1 'polypeptide(L)'
;MKFIVSSSALLKQLQQISGVINANTVLPILEDFLFEIEKNKLTVVATDLETVMKVHLDIEAKDSGKVCIPAKILLDSLKNIPEQPLTFNVDKNFAVEITSDNGKYKVMGETPDNFPKEPAADDANSFTMTSSALVTAINKAIFAVSNDDLRPAMTGVFFELDKKGITFVATDAHRLVRYTRSDVSCPKKDNFIVPKKPLNLLKGSLPDNDDELKVSYNSNHLFVVHGGTELVCRLIDARFPDYKVVIPADNPYKMVVNKHDFQNALRRVSVFSNKSTNQVALSISGSVLQLAAQDVDFSFEGNERMTCQYDGEDLQIAFNAKFLIEMLNGADTADIVMELSTPTKAGLIKPSEQGEGEQLLMLVMPLMLNN
;
A
#
# COMPACT_ATOMS: atom_id res chain seq x y z
N MET A 1 2.00 37.60 6.60
CA MET A 1 1.05 36.56 6.99
C MET A 1 1.36 36.15 8.41
N LYS A 2 0.39 36.10 9.34
CA LYS A 2 0.63 35.72 10.75
C LYS A 2 -0.51 34.82 11.24
N PHE A 3 -0.15 33.70 11.86
CA PHE A 3 -1.10 32.74 12.41
C PHE A 3 -0.56 31.98 13.62
N ILE A 4 -1.47 31.38 14.41
CA ILE A 4 -1.17 30.56 15.57
C ILE A 4 -1.77 29.18 15.35
N VAL A 5 -0.97 28.15 15.68
CA VAL A 5 -1.36 26.72 15.54
C VAL A 5 -0.73 25.89 16.66
N SER A 6 -1.40 24.81 17.12
CA SER A 6 -0.81 23.84 18.05
C SER A 6 0.36 23.09 17.40
N SER A 7 1.49 22.99 18.08
CA SER A 7 2.68 22.27 17.62
C SER A 7 2.38 20.79 17.33
N SER A 8 1.67 20.12 18.24
CA SER A 8 1.32 18.71 18.11
C SER A 8 0.29 18.47 17.00
N ALA A 9 -0.73 19.32 16.87
CA ALA A 9 -1.71 19.23 15.80
C ALA A 9 -1.07 19.42 14.42
N LEU A 10 -0.19 20.43 14.29
CA LEU A 10 0.54 20.67 13.04
C LEU A 10 1.45 19.48 12.70
N LEU A 11 2.28 19.03 13.65
CA LEU A 11 3.20 17.90 13.45
C LEU A 11 2.45 16.64 12.98
N LYS A 12 1.33 16.30 13.62
CA LYS A 12 0.51 15.14 13.27
C LYS A 12 0.06 15.21 11.82
N GLN A 13 -0.45 16.35 11.38
CA GLN A 13 -0.94 16.53 10.02
C GLN A 13 0.19 16.53 8.98
N LEU A 14 1.32 17.18 9.27
CA LEU A 14 2.48 17.18 8.39
C LEU A 14 3.09 15.78 8.23
N GLN A 15 3.12 14.97 9.29
CA GLN A 15 3.58 13.59 9.24
C GLN A 15 2.73 12.73 8.29
N GLN A 16 1.41 12.94 8.23
CA GLN A 16 0.52 12.19 7.34
C GLN A 16 0.87 12.39 5.86
N ILE A 17 1.24 13.62 5.47
CA ILE A 17 1.50 13.97 4.08
C ILE A 17 3.00 13.96 3.72
N SER A 18 3.89 13.87 4.70
CA SER A 18 5.34 13.93 4.48
C SER A 18 5.87 12.81 3.58
N GLY A 19 5.21 11.65 3.56
CA GLY A 19 5.57 10.52 2.71
C GLY A 19 5.42 10.78 1.20
N VAL A 20 4.73 11.85 0.79
CA VAL A 20 4.67 12.29 -0.61
C VAL A 20 6.01 12.86 -1.05
N ILE A 21 6.67 13.60 -0.17
CA ILE A 21 7.90 14.33 -0.47
C ILE A 21 9.05 13.36 -0.71
N ASN A 22 9.69 13.48 -1.87
CA ASN A 22 10.91 12.74 -2.19
C ASN A 22 12.12 13.63 -1.90
N ALA A 23 13.15 13.10 -1.26
CA ALA A 23 14.43 13.77 -1.17
C ALA A 23 15.16 13.72 -2.53
N ASN A 24 15.93 14.78 -2.84
CA ASN A 24 16.71 14.89 -4.08
C ASN A 24 15.87 14.93 -5.36
N THR A 25 14.82 15.74 -5.37
CA THR A 25 14.01 15.96 -6.57
C THR A 25 14.70 16.90 -7.57
N VAL A 26 14.31 16.81 -8.85
CA VAL A 26 14.78 17.74 -9.89
C VAL A 26 14.27 19.16 -9.66
N LEU A 27 13.13 19.29 -9.01
CA LEU A 27 12.48 20.57 -8.66
C LEU A 27 12.54 20.78 -7.15
N PRO A 28 13.43 21.66 -6.65
CA PRO A 28 13.60 21.84 -5.18
C PRO A 28 12.31 22.18 -4.43
N ILE A 29 11.39 22.93 -5.05
CA ILE A 29 10.11 23.32 -4.42
C ILE A 29 9.23 22.11 -4.03
N LEU A 30 9.48 20.92 -4.59
CA LEU A 30 8.79 19.68 -4.21
C LEU A 30 9.29 19.10 -2.87
N GLU A 31 10.37 19.64 -2.32
CA GLU A 31 10.85 19.32 -0.96
C GLU A 31 10.15 20.18 0.10
N ASP A 32 9.29 21.11 -0.31
CA ASP A 32 8.56 22.03 0.55
C ASP A 32 7.11 21.59 0.77
N PHE A 33 6.55 21.98 1.90
CA PHE A 33 5.12 22.06 2.09
C PHE A 33 4.59 23.41 1.63
N LEU A 34 3.54 23.42 0.81
CA LEU A 34 2.80 24.64 0.55
C LEU A 34 1.78 24.89 1.68
N PHE A 35 1.93 25.99 2.36
CA PHE A 35 0.98 26.49 3.37
C PHE A 35 0.07 27.52 2.73
N GLU A 36 -1.23 27.29 2.79
CA GLU A 36 -2.27 28.19 2.30
C GLU A 36 -3.21 28.55 3.45
N ILE A 37 -3.35 29.85 3.73
CA ILE A 37 -4.24 30.35 4.77
C ILE A 37 -5.36 31.13 4.12
N GLU A 38 -6.56 30.67 4.37
CA GLU A 38 -7.78 31.41 4.05
C GLU A 38 -8.66 31.51 5.29
N LYS A 39 -8.90 32.73 5.75
CA LYS A 39 -9.58 32.99 7.04
C LYS A 39 -8.86 32.28 8.19
N ASN A 40 -9.55 31.45 8.97
CA ASN A 40 -9.01 30.70 10.09
C ASN A 40 -8.72 29.22 9.72
N LYS A 41 -8.51 28.93 8.44
CA LYS A 41 -8.21 27.60 7.95
C LYS A 41 -6.83 27.56 7.30
N LEU A 42 -5.98 26.67 7.76
CA LEU A 42 -4.71 26.33 7.14
C LEU A 42 -4.90 25.07 6.30
N THR A 43 -4.54 25.16 5.04
CA THR A 43 -4.38 23.98 4.16
C THR A 43 -2.88 23.79 3.93
N VAL A 44 -2.38 22.57 4.18
CA VAL A 44 -1.00 22.22 3.83
C VAL A 44 -1.01 21.18 2.73
N VAL A 45 -0.22 21.43 1.69
CA VAL A 45 -0.15 20.59 0.49
C VAL A 45 1.28 20.05 0.34
N ALA A 46 1.39 18.78 0.01
CA ALA A 46 2.63 18.13 -0.43
C ALA A 46 2.40 17.46 -1.78
N THR A 47 3.38 17.51 -2.67
CA THR A 47 3.30 16.87 -3.99
C THR A 47 4.67 16.39 -4.49
N ASP A 48 4.65 15.32 -5.30
CA ASP A 48 5.79 14.84 -6.09
C ASP A 48 5.50 14.88 -7.60
N LEU A 49 4.46 15.64 -8.02
CA LEU A 49 3.87 15.76 -9.35
C LEU A 49 2.90 14.62 -9.71
N GLU A 50 3.14 13.40 -9.25
CA GLU A 50 2.29 12.24 -9.51
C GLU A 50 1.23 12.04 -8.41
N THR A 51 1.57 12.47 -7.19
CA THR A 51 0.70 12.38 -6.01
C THR A 51 0.62 13.73 -5.32
N VAL A 52 -0.57 14.14 -4.95
CA VAL A 52 -0.82 15.33 -4.12
C VAL A 52 -1.54 14.87 -2.86
N MET A 53 -1.08 15.30 -1.70
CA MET A 53 -1.83 15.15 -0.44
C MET A 53 -2.04 16.49 0.21
N LYS A 54 -3.23 16.67 0.79
CA LYS A 54 -3.62 17.85 1.54
C LYS A 54 -4.15 17.49 2.91
N VAL A 55 -3.89 18.36 3.85
CA VAL A 55 -4.48 18.33 5.18
C VAL A 55 -4.99 19.71 5.56
N HIS A 56 -6.03 19.74 6.37
CA HIS A 56 -6.66 20.95 6.84
C HIS A 56 -6.62 21.05 8.35
N LEU A 57 -6.30 22.25 8.84
CA LEU A 57 -6.27 22.56 10.28
C LEU A 57 -7.04 23.88 10.51
N ASP A 58 -7.77 23.91 11.62
CA ASP A 58 -8.31 25.16 12.15
C ASP A 58 -7.18 25.90 12.89
N ILE A 59 -7.05 27.18 12.62
CA ILE A 59 -6.00 28.03 13.15
C ILE A 59 -6.56 29.40 13.56
N GLU A 60 -5.79 30.16 14.31
CA GLU A 60 -6.06 31.59 14.52
C GLU A 60 -5.19 32.40 13.56
N ALA A 61 -5.79 33.01 12.55
CA ALA A 61 -5.07 33.80 11.55
C ALA A 61 -5.55 35.24 11.51
N LYS A 62 -4.58 36.16 11.29
CA LYS A 62 -4.90 37.59 11.09
C LYS A 62 -5.01 37.93 9.61
N ASP A 63 -4.26 37.24 8.77
CA ASP A 63 -4.12 37.52 7.35
C ASP A 63 -4.18 36.23 6.54
N SER A 64 -4.73 36.30 5.34
CA SER A 64 -4.63 35.23 4.35
C SER A 64 -3.29 35.30 3.61
N GLY A 65 -2.85 34.20 3.03
CA GLY A 65 -1.64 34.16 2.23
C GLY A 65 -1.12 32.76 1.99
N LYS A 66 -0.03 32.67 1.23
CA LYS A 66 0.62 31.40 0.86
C LYS A 66 2.13 31.49 1.01
N VAL A 67 2.76 30.39 1.36
CA VAL A 67 4.22 30.26 1.44
C VAL A 67 4.63 28.79 1.31
N CYS A 68 5.72 28.51 0.63
CA CYS A 68 6.37 27.18 0.64
C CYS A 68 7.41 27.14 1.75
N ILE A 69 7.39 26.10 2.58
CA ILE A 69 8.28 25.93 3.75
C ILE A 69 9.00 24.59 3.63
N PRO A 70 10.35 24.56 3.70
CA PRO A 70 11.12 23.33 3.64
C PRO A 70 10.66 22.29 4.66
N ALA A 71 10.17 21.14 4.15
CA ALA A 71 9.47 20.15 4.94
C ALA A 71 10.38 19.50 5.99
N LYS A 72 11.60 19.14 5.59
CA LYS A 72 12.55 18.43 6.46
C LYS A 72 12.88 19.23 7.72
N ILE A 73 13.32 20.48 7.56
CA ILE A 73 13.71 21.31 8.70
C ILE A 73 12.51 21.64 9.60
N LEU A 74 11.33 21.83 9.00
CA LEU A 74 10.10 22.08 9.75
C LEU A 74 9.70 20.86 10.59
N LEU A 75 9.66 19.67 9.98
CA LEU A 75 9.34 18.41 10.68
C LEU A 75 10.33 18.10 11.80
N ASP A 76 11.64 18.25 11.52
CA ASP A 76 12.67 17.99 12.51
C ASP A 76 12.62 18.99 13.67
N SER A 77 12.25 20.24 13.41
CA SER A 77 12.02 21.23 14.45
C SER A 77 10.81 20.89 15.31
N LEU A 78 9.66 20.61 14.67
CA LEU A 78 8.40 20.31 15.37
C LEU A 78 8.47 19.05 16.24
N LYS A 79 9.23 18.02 15.83
CA LYS A 79 9.45 16.80 16.64
C LYS A 79 10.12 17.07 18.00
N ASN A 80 10.88 18.16 18.10
CA ASN A 80 11.63 18.52 19.29
C ASN A 80 10.97 19.65 20.11
N ILE A 81 9.85 20.19 19.65
CA ILE A 81 9.08 21.23 20.36
C ILE A 81 7.96 20.53 21.15
N PRO A 82 7.87 20.73 22.48
CA PRO A 82 6.77 20.20 23.27
C PRO A 82 5.42 20.80 22.82
N GLU A 83 4.33 20.18 23.25
CA GLU A 83 2.99 20.67 22.91
C GLU A 83 2.74 22.07 23.44
N GLN A 84 2.52 23.01 22.54
CA GLN A 84 2.29 24.42 22.82
C GLN A 84 1.74 25.15 21.58
N PRO A 85 1.13 26.34 21.75
CA PRO A 85 0.82 27.21 20.63
C PRO A 85 2.12 27.72 19.97
N LEU A 86 2.19 27.67 18.66
CA LEU A 86 3.26 28.26 17.87
C LEU A 86 2.74 29.44 17.07
N THR A 87 3.46 30.55 17.13
CA THR A 87 3.16 31.70 16.28
C THR A 87 4.07 31.71 15.08
N PHE A 88 3.48 31.60 13.90
CA PHE A 88 4.18 31.74 12.62
C PHE A 88 4.02 33.18 12.11
N ASN A 89 5.12 33.78 11.72
CA ASN A 89 5.14 35.12 11.09
C ASN A 89 5.96 35.04 9.80
N VAL A 90 5.31 35.25 8.66
CA VAL A 90 5.94 35.22 7.33
C VAL A 90 6.03 36.66 6.80
N ASP A 91 7.24 37.08 6.47
CA ASP A 91 7.50 38.40 5.93
C ASP A 91 7.29 38.47 4.38
N LYS A 92 7.57 39.64 3.81
CA LYS A 92 7.42 39.88 2.36
C LYS A 92 8.42 39.12 1.49
N ASN A 93 9.50 38.64 2.09
CA ASN A 93 10.57 37.87 1.42
C ASN A 93 10.43 36.38 1.69
N PHE A 94 9.27 35.93 2.18
CA PHE A 94 8.97 34.53 2.56
C PHE A 94 9.82 33.99 3.72
N ALA A 95 10.54 34.82 4.47
CA ALA A 95 11.20 34.36 5.68
C ALA A 95 10.15 34.08 6.76
N VAL A 96 10.17 32.86 7.30
CA VAL A 96 9.24 32.33 8.31
C VAL A 96 9.89 32.36 9.67
N GLU A 97 9.38 33.17 10.59
CA GLU A 97 9.74 33.15 11.99
C GLU A 97 8.70 32.36 12.77
N ILE A 98 9.14 31.31 13.48
CA ILE A 98 8.33 30.45 14.33
C ILE A 98 8.70 30.81 15.78
N THR A 99 7.73 31.30 16.54
CA THR A 99 7.92 31.64 17.97
C THR A 99 7.23 30.61 18.83
N SER A 100 7.97 30.03 19.77
CA SER A 100 7.49 29.16 20.84
C SER A 100 7.66 29.85 22.21
N ASP A 101 7.23 29.19 23.29
CA ASP A 101 7.42 29.72 24.66
C ASP A 101 8.89 29.93 25.00
N ASN A 102 9.79 29.09 24.47
CA ASN A 102 11.19 29.06 24.86
C ASN A 102 12.16 29.59 23.80
N GLY A 103 11.67 29.93 22.59
CA GLY A 103 12.59 30.32 21.54
C GLY A 103 11.96 30.81 20.27
N LYS A 104 12.83 31.26 19.37
CA LYS A 104 12.49 31.70 18.04
C LYS A 104 13.34 30.96 17.02
N TYR A 105 12.68 30.47 15.97
CA TYR A 105 13.31 29.72 14.87
C TYR A 105 13.01 30.44 13.58
N LYS A 106 13.99 30.58 12.72
CA LYS A 106 13.83 31.23 11.43
C LYS A 106 14.18 30.26 10.31
N VAL A 107 13.25 30.09 9.38
CA VAL A 107 13.40 29.25 8.19
C VAL A 107 13.14 30.13 6.97
N MET A 108 13.97 30.00 5.94
CA MET A 108 13.69 30.66 4.66
C MET A 108 12.72 29.82 3.88
N GLY A 109 11.57 30.37 3.57
CA GLY A 109 10.59 29.78 2.67
C GLY A 109 10.77 30.29 1.24
N GLU A 110 9.92 29.83 0.34
CA GLU A 110 9.91 30.22 -1.07
C GLU A 110 8.55 30.75 -1.52
N THR A 111 8.55 31.43 -2.67
CA THR A 111 7.31 31.89 -3.31
C THR A 111 6.45 30.70 -3.76
N PRO A 112 5.14 30.72 -3.55
CA PRO A 112 4.23 29.68 -4.01
C PRO A 112 3.98 29.68 -5.54
N ASP A 113 4.48 30.67 -6.26
CA ASP A 113 4.17 30.88 -7.69
C ASP A 113 4.59 29.69 -8.57
N ASN A 114 5.67 29.00 -8.18
CA ASN A 114 6.21 27.84 -8.88
C ASN A 114 5.72 26.50 -8.33
N PHE A 115 4.87 26.51 -7.28
CA PHE A 115 4.34 25.26 -6.74
C PHE A 115 3.33 24.63 -7.73
N PRO A 116 3.41 23.32 -8.01
CA PRO A 116 2.56 22.67 -8.99
C PRO A 116 1.08 22.80 -8.67
N LYS A 117 0.29 23.05 -9.72
CA LYS A 117 -1.17 23.08 -9.58
C LYS A 117 -1.73 21.67 -9.46
N GLU A 118 -2.71 21.55 -8.62
CA GLU A 118 -3.43 20.30 -8.43
C GLU A 118 -4.32 19.97 -9.64
N PRO A 119 -4.42 18.66 -10.01
CA PRO A 119 -5.39 18.19 -10.98
C PRO A 119 -6.83 18.43 -10.51
N ALA A 120 -7.69 18.88 -11.41
CA ALA A 120 -9.12 19.04 -11.14
C ALA A 120 -9.87 17.70 -11.24
N ALA A 121 -10.91 17.55 -10.44
CA ALA A 121 -11.78 16.38 -10.45
C ALA A 121 -12.92 16.48 -11.50
N ASP A 122 -12.66 17.13 -12.64
CA ASP A 122 -13.64 17.32 -13.69
C ASP A 122 -14.08 15.97 -14.27
N ASP A 123 -15.39 15.80 -14.52
CA ASP A 123 -16.02 14.59 -15.08
C ASP A 123 -15.71 13.28 -14.32
N ALA A 124 -15.40 13.36 -13.03
CA ALA A 124 -15.08 12.20 -12.22
C ALA A 124 -16.31 11.35 -11.90
N ASN A 125 -16.19 10.03 -12.11
CA ASN A 125 -17.10 9.06 -11.54
C ASN A 125 -16.76 8.87 -10.06
N SER A 126 -17.70 8.38 -9.26
CA SER A 126 -17.45 8.14 -7.84
C SER A 126 -18.19 6.92 -7.30
N PHE A 127 -17.65 6.36 -6.24
CA PHE A 127 -18.28 5.37 -5.38
C PHE A 127 -17.89 5.64 -3.93
N THR A 128 -18.61 5.02 -2.99
CA THR A 128 -18.28 5.09 -1.56
C THR A 128 -17.93 3.71 -1.04
N MET A 129 -17.04 3.69 -0.07
CA MET A 129 -16.69 2.49 0.70
C MET A 129 -16.23 2.92 2.10
N THR A 130 -16.08 1.97 3.02
CA THR A 130 -15.53 2.32 4.33
C THR A 130 -14.01 2.43 4.29
N SER A 131 -13.45 3.21 5.22
CA SER A 131 -12.01 3.35 5.38
C SER A 131 -11.35 1.99 5.64
N SER A 132 -11.91 1.18 6.55
CA SER A 132 -11.44 -0.19 6.84
C SER A 132 -11.43 -1.09 5.61
N ALA A 133 -12.47 -1.00 4.75
CA ALA A 133 -12.57 -1.80 3.53
C ALA A 133 -11.45 -1.46 2.52
N LEU A 134 -11.14 -0.16 2.34
CA LEU A 134 -10.04 0.25 1.46
C LEU A 134 -8.67 -0.13 2.03
N VAL A 135 -8.44 0.11 3.31
CA VAL A 135 -7.18 -0.28 4.00
C VAL A 135 -6.97 -1.80 3.90
N THR A 136 -8.02 -2.58 4.15
CA THR A 136 -7.96 -4.05 4.00
C THR A 136 -7.64 -4.46 2.58
N ALA A 137 -8.30 -3.88 1.58
CA ALA A 137 -8.06 -4.19 0.17
C ALA A 137 -6.61 -3.88 -0.24
N ILE A 138 -6.08 -2.73 0.21
CA ILE A 138 -4.67 -2.36 -0.01
C ILE A 138 -3.75 -3.40 0.65
N ASN A 139 -3.97 -3.75 1.91
CA ASN A 139 -3.16 -4.72 2.64
C ASN A 139 -3.14 -6.10 1.97
N LYS A 140 -4.30 -6.54 1.46
CA LYS A 140 -4.45 -7.84 0.78
C LYS A 140 -3.75 -7.89 -0.58
N ALA A 141 -3.54 -6.76 -1.27
CA ALA A 141 -3.05 -6.76 -2.64
C ALA A 141 -1.62 -6.20 -2.81
N ILE A 142 -1.24 -5.18 -2.05
CA ILE A 142 -0.06 -4.35 -2.32
C ILE A 142 1.28 -5.11 -2.29
N PHE A 143 1.38 -6.21 -1.54
CA PHE A 143 2.61 -6.98 -1.43
C PHE A 143 2.95 -7.75 -2.72
N ALA A 144 1.95 -8.00 -3.59
CA ALA A 144 2.13 -8.67 -4.86
C ALA A 144 2.42 -7.71 -6.04
N VAL A 145 2.48 -6.40 -5.79
CA VAL A 145 2.83 -5.40 -6.79
C VAL A 145 4.29 -5.54 -7.20
N SER A 146 4.55 -5.50 -8.51
CA SER A 146 5.90 -5.54 -9.08
C SER A 146 6.70 -4.27 -8.76
N ASN A 147 8.02 -4.40 -8.67
CA ASN A 147 8.95 -3.27 -8.65
C ASN A 147 9.71 -3.12 -9.99
N ASP A 148 9.27 -3.80 -11.04
CA ASP A 148 9.88 -3.78 -12.36
C ASP A 148 9.20 -2.70 -13.23
N ASP A 149 9.86 -1.55 -13.39
CA ASP A 149 9.37 -0.42 -14.16
C ASP A 149 9.25 -0.71 -15.68
N LEU A 150 9.85 -1.80 -16.18
CA LEU A 150 9.67 -2.25 -17.55
C LEU A 150 8.27 -2.83 -17.80
N ARG A 151 7.54 -3.15 -16.74
CA ARG A 151 6.16 -3.65 -16.79
C ARG A 151 5.24 -2.75 -15.97
N PRO A 152 5.02 -1.50 -16.39
CA PRO A 152 4.30 -0.49 -15.61
C PRO A 152 2.89 -0.92 -15.17
N ALA A 153 2.18 -1.71 -15.98
CA ALA A 153 0.88 -2.24 -15.60
C ALA A 153 0.90 -3.06 -14.29
N MET A 154 2.03 -3.65 -13.92
CA MET A 154 2.17 -4.47 -12.72
C MET A 154 2.75 -3.70 -11.52
N THR A 155 3.14 -2.41 -11.68
CA THR A 155 3.69 -1.59 -10.59
C THR A 155 2.62 -0.91 -9.73
N GLY A 156 1.37 -1.28 -9.92
CA GLY A 156 0.21 -0.83 -9.15
C GLY A 156 -0.78 -1.93 -8.87
N VAL A 157 -1.83 -1.59 -8.14
CA VAL A 157 -2.99 -2.44 -7.91
C VAL A 157 -4.06 -2.10 -8.93
N PHE A 158 -4.55 -3.11 -9.62
CA PHE A 158 -5.66 -3.00 -10.57
C PHE A 158 -6.99 -3.06 -9.83
N PHE A 159 -7.81 -2.05 -10.03
CA PHE A 159 -9.17 -1.94 -9.52
C PHE A 159 -10.12 -2.28 -10.66
N GLU A 160 -10.85 -3.38 -10.55
CA GLU A 160 -11.92 -3.78 -11.47
C GLU A 160 -13.27 -3.50 -10.80
N LEU A 161 -13.98 -2.50 -11.31
CA LEU A 161 -15.24 -2.00 -10.76
C LEU A 161 -16.42 -2.65 -11.46
N ASP A 162 -17.38 -3.13 -10.68
CA ASP A 162 -18.63 -3.70 -11.20
C ASP A 162 -19.80 -3.35 -10.25
N LYS A 163 -21.03 -3.47 -10.72
CA LYS A 163 -22.25 -3.31 -9.91
C LYS A 163 -22.35 -4.32 -8.77
N LYS A 164 -21.67 -5.46 -8.90
CA LYS A 164 -21.69 -6.57 -7.94
C LYS A 164 -20.53 -6.51 -6.93
N GLY A 165 -19.61 -5.59 -7.09
CA GLY A 165 -18.46 -5.48 -6.21
C GLY A 165 -17.26 -4.83 -6.87
N ILE A 166 -16.20 -4.70 -6.08
CA ILE A 166 -14.89 -4.23 -6.53
C ILE A 166 -13.88 -5.35 -6.36
N THR A 167 -13.10 -5.61 -7.40
CA THR A 167 -12.00 -6.58 -7.36
C THR A 167 -10.67 -5.84 -7.44
N PHE A 168 -9.79 -6.13 -6.50
CA PHE A 168 -8.43 -5.60 -6.41
C PHE A 168 -7.46 -6.70 -6.82
N VAL A 169 -6.61 -6.43 -7.80
CA VAL A 169 -5.66 -7.41 -8.33
C VAL A 169 -4.26 -6.83 -8.35
N ALA A 170 -3.29 -7.62 -7.92
CA ALA A 170 -1.88 -7.29 -8.06
C ALA A 170 -1.09 -8.52 -8.46
N THR A 171 -0.05 -8.33 -9.26
CA THR A 171 0.85 -9.40 -9.71
C THR A 171 2.23 -8.85 -10.05
N ASP A 172 3.26 -9.69 -9.85
CA ASP A 172 4.64 -9.46 -10.30
C ASP A 172 5.08 -10.49 -11.36
N ALA A 173 4.11 -11.22 -11.95
CA ALA A 173 4.26 -12.34 -12.86
C ALA A 173 4.68 -13.69 -12.21
N HIS A 174 5.11 -13.70 -10.96
CA HIS A 174 5.45 -14.91 -10.21
C HIS A 174 4.37 -15.30 -9.20
N ARG A 175 3.59 -14.34 -8.79
CA ARG A 175 2.45 -14.48 -7.89
C ARG A 175 1.36 -13.50 -8.27
N LEU A 176 0.14 -13.77 -7.83
CA LEU A 176 -1.02 -12.93 -8.07
C LEU A 176 -1.92 -12.97 -6.85
N VAL A 177 -2.47 -11.82 -6.52
CA VAL A 177 -3.56 -11.71 -5.53
C VAL A 177 -4.78 -11.16 -6.23
N ARG A 178 -5.93 -11.78 -5.98
CA ARG A 178 -7.25 -11.29 -6.32
C ARG A 178 -8.08 -11.21 -5.05
N TYR A 179 -8.46 -10.00 -4.68
CA TYR A 179 -9.32 -9.75 -3.54
C TYR A 179 -10.58 -9.04 -4.02
N THR A 180 -11.74 -9.60 -3.73
CA THR A 180 -13.04 -9.06 -4.17
C THR A 180 -13.88 -8.69 -2.97
N ARG A 181 -14.49 -7.51 -3.01
CA ARG A 181 -15.50 -6.99 -2.07
C ARG A 181 -16.84 -6.90 -2.80
N SER A 182 -17.82 -7.70 -2.38
CA SER A 182 -19.17 -7.69 -2.94
C SER A 182 -20.15 -6.81 -2.14
N ASP A 183 -19.72 -6.31 -1.00
CA ASP A 183 -20.45 -5.35 -0.15
C ASP A 183 -20.27 -3.89 -0.60
N VAL A 184 -19.37 -3.64 -1.56
CA VAL A 184 -19.15 -2.34 -2.19
C VAL A 184 -19.57 -2.42 -3.64
N SER A 185 -20.41 -1.49 -4.10
CA SER A 185 -20.87 -1.46 -5.50
C SER A 185 -20.51 -0.17 -6.20
N CYS A 186 -20.27 -0.26 -7.51
CA CYS A 186 -20.01 0.89 -8.35
C CYS A 186 -21.12 1.07 -9.37
N PRO A 187 -21.61 2.30 -9.59
CA PRO A 187 -22.69 2.57 -10.55
C PRO A 187 -22.30 2.19 -11.99
N LYS A 188 -21.00 2.29 -12.30
CA LYS A 188 -20.43 2.09 -13.62
C LYS A 188 -19.39 0.98 -13.58
N LYS A 189 -19.44 0.09 -14.59
CA LYS A 189 -18.35 -0.86 -14.81
C LYS A 189 -17.17 -0.13 -15.41
N ASP A 190 -16.02 -0.21 -14.75
CA ASP A 190 -14.80 0.48 -15.14
C ASP A 190 -13.56 -0.24 -14.58
N ASN A 191 -12.38 0.21 -14.94
CA ASN A 191 -11.14 -0.29 -14.35
C ASN A 191 -10.01 0.72 -14.48
N PHE A 192 -9.08 0.67 -13.54
CA PHE A 192 -7.87 1.50 -13.55
C PHE A 192 -6.78 0.88 -12.66
N ILE A 193 -5.55 1.37 -12.80
CA ILE A 193 -4.39 0.90 -12.02
C ILE A 193 -3.89 2.03 -11.14
N VAL A 194 -3.87 1.79 -9.83
CA VAL A 194 -3.39 2.76 -8.84
C VAL A 194 -1.95 2.43 -8.45
N PRO A 195 -1.00 3.37 -8.57
CA PRO A 195 0.40 3.14 -8.22
C PRO A 195 0.60 2.72 -6.76
N LYS A 196 1.69 2.01 -6.49
CA LYS A 196 2.02 1.50 -5.15
C LYS A 196 2.21 2.61 -4.10
N LYS A 197 2.87 3.73 -4.46
CA LYS A 197 3.18 4.82 -3.52
C LYS A 197 1.92 5.45 -2.92
N PRO A 198 0.95 5.97 -3.71
CA PRO A 198 -0.28 6.54 -3.15
C PRO A 198 -1.11 5.54 -2.33
N LEU A 199 -1.11 4.25 -2.67
CA LEU A 199 -1.78 3.24 -1.86
C LEU A 199 -1.14 3.07 -0.48
N ASN A 200 0.20 3.10 -0.39
CA ASN A 200 0.88 3.09 0.90
C ASN A 200 0.60 4.35 1.72
N LEU A 201 0.49 5.50 1.07
CA LEU A 201 0.13 6.76 1.73
C LEU A 201 -1.29 6.71 2.28
N LEU A 202 -2.26 6.21 1.50
CA LEU A 202 -3.63 5.99 1.95
C LEU A 202 -3.68 5.04 3.15
N LYS A 203 -3.00 3.90 3.07
CA LYS A 203 -2.91 2.95 4.17
C LYS A 203 -2.37 3.58 5.47
N GLY A 204 -1.42 4.51 5.36
CA GLY A 204 -0.82 5.18 6.52
C GLY A 204 -1.63 6.36 7.06
N SER A 205 -2.52 6.94 6.25
CA SER A 205 -3.29 8.13 6.60
C SER A 205 -4.76 7.86 6.95
N LEU A 206 -5.33 6.78 6.42
CA LEU A 206 -6.71 6.40 6.69
C LEU A 206 -6.82 5.66 8.04
N PRO A 207 -7.86 5.96 8.85
CA PRO A 207 -8.14 5.17 10.04
C PRO A 207 -8.71 3.80 9.67
N ASP A 208 -8.42 2.80 10.48
CA ASP A 208 -9.02 1.46 10.35
C ASP A 208 -10.36 1.42 11.09
N ASN A 209 -11.37 2.01 10.48
CA ASN A 209 -12.73 2.11 11.00
C ASN A 209 -13.76 2.11 9.87
N ASP A 210 -15.04 2.13 10.22
CA ASP A 210 -16.16 2.09 9.27
C ASP A 210 -16.61 3.46 8.78
N ASP A 211 -15.81 4.50 8.96
CA ASP A 211 -16.11 5.82 8.39
C ASP A 211 -16.18 5.72 6.87
N GLU A 212 -17.22 6.31 6.30
CA GLU A 212 -17.43 6.37 4.86
C GLU A 212 -16.39 7.31 4.23
N LEU A 213 -15.74 6.86 3.19
CA LEU A 213 -14.91 7.66 2.34
C LEU A 213 -15.45 7.68 0.91
N LYS A 214 -15.27 8.82 0.27
CA LYS A 214 -15.59 8.98 -1.15
C LYS A 214 -14.34 8.77 -1.98
N VAL A 215 -14.43 7.83 -2.93
CA VAL A 215 -13.43 7.59 -3.96
C VAL A 215 -13.99 8.10 -5.28
N SER A 216 -13.29 9.05 -5.89
CA SER A 216 -13.63 9.57 -7.22
C SER A 216 -12.49 9.28 -8.19
N TYR A 217 -12.79 9.11 -9.47
CA TYR A 217 -11.78 8.83 -10.48
C TYR A 217 -12.23 9.34 -11.86
N ASN A 218 -11.26 9.71 -12.66
CA ASN A 218 -11.44 9.98 -14.09
C ASN A 218 -10.44 9.14 -14.91
N SER A 219 -10.21 9.46 -16.18
CA SER A 219 -9.27 8.72 -17.04
C SER A 219 -7.82 8.74 -16.54
N ASN A 220 -7.44 9.75 -15.75
CA ASN A 220 -6.03 10.03 -15.44
C ASN A 220 -5.72 10.03 -13.94
N HIS A 221 -6.71 10.27 -13.08
CA HIS A 221 -6.49 10.48 -11.66
C HIS A 221 -7.51 9.76 -10.78
N LEU A 222 -7.05 9.37 -9.60
CA LEU A 222 -7.85 8.93 -8.47
C LEU A 222 -7.85 10.04 -7.41
N PHE A 223 -9.01 10.28 -6.82
CA PHE A 223 -9.24 11.24 -5.75
C PHE A 223 -9.85 10.52 -4.56
N VAL A 224 -9.24 10.61 -3.41
CA VAL A 224 -9.75 10.04 -2.15
C VAL A 224 -9.87 11.14 -1.12
N VAL A 225 -11.06 11.30 -0.56
CA VAL A 225 -11.34 12.30 0.48
C VAL A 225 -11.87 11.58 1.71
N HIS A 226 -11.22 11.80 2.84
CA HIS A 226 -11.64 11.30 4.15
C HIS A 226 -11.32 12.31 5.25
N GLY A 227 -12.36 12.75 5.97
CA GLY A 227 -12.20 13.76 7.02
C GLY A 227 -11.54 15.03 6.48
N GLY A 228 -10.44 15.44 7.11
CA GLY A 228 -9.65 16.62 6.70
C GLY A 228 -8.46 16.28 5.78
N THR A 229 -8.39 15.07 5.24
CA THR A 229 -7.29 14.62 4.37
C THR A 229 -7.80 14.35 2.95
N GLU A 230 -7.09 14.86 1.97
CA GLU A 230 -7.35 14.62 0.55
C GLU A 230 -6.10 14.04 -0.10
N LEU A 231 -6.28 13.01 -0.92
CA LEU A 231 -5.22 12.47 -1.77
C LEU A 231 -5.69 12.47 -3.23
N VAL A 232 -4.84 12.98 -4.10
CA VAL A 232 -4.98 12.86 -5.55
C VAL A 232 -3.76 12.13 -6.09
N CYS A 233 -3.95 11.15 -6.95
CA CYS A 233 -2.82 10.52 -7.63
C CYS A 233 -3.11 10.24 -9.08
N ARG A 234 -2.05 10.30 -9.90
CA ARG A 234 -2.10 9.90 -11.29
C ARG A 234 -2.23 8.39 -11.40
N LEU A 235 -3.12 7.93 -12.28
CA LEU A 235 -3.29 6.52 -12.61
C LEU A 235 -2.20 6.04 -13.56
N ILE A 236 -1.87 4.75 -13.53
CA ILE A 236 -0.95 4.15 -14.48
C ILE A 236 -1.69 3.95 -15.80
N ASP A 237 -1.25 4.67 -16.84
CA ASP A 237 -1.78 4.54 -18.21
C ASP A 237 -1.18 3.30 -18.89
N ALA A 238 -1.72 2.13 -18.55
CA ALA A 238 -1.33 0.86 -19.13
C ALA A 238 -2.48 -0.14 -19.06
N ARG A 239 -2.49 -1.10 -19.97
CA ARG A 239 -3.46 -2.20 -19.94
C ARG A 239 -2.99 -3.28 -18.98
N PHE A 240 -3.78 -3.55 -17.93
CA PHE A 240 -3.51 -4.67 -17.02
C PHE A 240 -3.64 -6.01 -17.78
N PRO A 241 -2.75 -7.00 -17.54
CA PRO A 241 -2.85 -8.30 -18.21
C PRO A 241 -4.16 -9.01 -17.85
N ASP A 242 -4.63 -9.88 -18.76
CA ASP A 242 -5.79 -10.73 -18.47
C ASP A 242 -5.42 -11.78 -17.41
N TYR A 243 -5.53 -11.38 -16.17
CA TYR A 243 -5.15 -12.20 -15.03
C TYR A 243 -6.04 -13.44 -14.85
N LYS A 244 -7.24 -13.44 -15.43
CA LYS A 244 -8.22 -14.54 -15.27
C LYS A 244 -7.73 -15.82 -15.93
N VAL A 245 -6.98 -15.70 -17.02
CA VAL A 245 -6.48 -16.85 -17.79
C VAL A 245 -5.34 -17.61 -17.09
N VAL A 246 -4.63 -16.96 -16.15
CA VAL A 246 -3.54 -17.62 -15.42
C VAL A 246 -4.01 -18.33 -14.16
N ILE A 247 -5.23 -18.10 -13.71
CA ILE A 247 -5.82 -18.76 -12.53
C ILE A 247 -6.27 -20.15 -12.94
N PRO A 248 -5.69 -21.24 -12.41
CA PRO A 248 -6.12 -22.59 -12.71
C PRO A 248 -7.60 -22.80 -12.39
N ALA A 249 -8.35 -23.34 -13.34
CA ALA A 249 -9.75 -23.71 -13.13
C ALA A 249 -9.88 -25.01 -12.32
N ASP A 250 -8.86 -25.87 -12.37
CA ASP A 250 -8.85 -27.19 -11.76
C ASP A 250 -7.49 -27.46 -11.11
N ASN A 251 -7.48 -27.44 -9.79
CA ASN A 251 -6.40 -27.91 -8.93
C ASN A 251 -7.02 -28.90 -7.92
N PRO A 252 -7.02 -30.19 -8.25
CA PRO A 252 -7.84 -31.19 -7.55
C PRO A 252 -7.32 -31.51 -6.14
N TYR A 253 -6.02 -31.32 -5.86
CA TYR A 253 -5.42 -31.70 -4.59
C TYR A 253 -5.55 -30.57 -3.57
N LYS A 254 -6.13 -30.84 -2.42
CA LYS A 254 -6.37 -29.86 -1.37
C LYS A 254 -5.56 -30.17 -0.13
N MET A 255 -4.75 -29.21 0.30
CA MET A 255 -4.04 -29.26 1.56
C MET A 255 -4.56 -28.18 2.49
N VAL A 256 -5.00 -28.58 3.68
CA VAL A 256 -5.35 -27.66 4.78
C VAL A 256 -4.26 -27.73 5.83
N VAL A 257 -3.75 -26.58 6.21
CA VAL A 257 -2.62 -26.49 7.16
C VAL A 257 -2.79 -25.27 8.05
N ASN A 258 -2.34 -25.37 9.32
CA ASN A 258 -2.31 -24.21 10.21
C ASN A 258 -1.36 -23.15 9.66
N LYS A 259 -1.89 -21.95 9.46
CA LYS A 259 -1.16 -20.83 8.84
C LYS A 259 0.08 -20.45 9.62
N HIS A 260 -0.03 -20.31 10.93
CA HIS A 260 1.06 -19.84 11.79
C HIS A 260 2.21 -20.85 11.84
N ASP A 261 1.88 -22.14 12.00
CA ASP A 261 2.86 -23.21 12.03
C ASP A 261 3.59 -23.34 10.70
N PHE A 262 2.83 -23.29 9.59
CA PHE A 262 3.40 -23.36 8.24
C PHE A 262 4.30 -22.16 7.95
N GLN A 263 3.87 -20.95 8.32
CA GLN A 263 4.67 -19.74 8.13
C GLN A 263 5.97 -19.79 8.95
N ASN A 264 5.92 -20.27 10.19
CA ASN A 264 7.10 -20.40 11.02
C ASN A 264 8.06 -21.50 10.50
N ALA A 265 7.56 -22.63 10.03
CA ALA A 265 8.35 -23.64 9.38
C ALA A 265 9.04 -23.10 8.12
N LEU A 266 8.31 -22.38 7.25
CA LEU A 266 8.87 -21.71 6.08
C LEU A 266 9.98 -20.72 6.47
N ARG A 267 9.78 -19.92 7.52
CA ARG A 267 10.82 -18.97 7.99
C ARG A 267 12.08 -19.68 8.45
N ARG A 268 11.97 -20.77 9.22
CA ARG A 268 13.14 -21.53 9.69
C ARG A 268 13.87 -22.23 8.54
N VAL A 269 13.14 -22.96 7.70
CA VAL A 269 13.71 -23.73 6.59
C VAL A 269 14.32 -22.81 5.53
N SER A 270 13.70 -21.68 5.22
CA SER A 270 14.19 -20.73 4.20
C SER A 270 15.52 -20.07 4.53
N VAL A 271 15.99 -20.12 5.79
CA VAL A 271 17.34 -19.66 6.17
C VAL A 271 18.42 -20.44 5.40
N PHE A 272 18.15 -21.72 5.13
CA PHE A 272 19.04 -22.65 4.44
C PHE A 272 18.88 -22.67 2.91
N SER A 273 17.94 -21.87 2.37
CA SER A 273 17.72 -21.79 0.93
C SER A 273 18.74 -20.91 0.23
N ASN A 274 18.99 -21.20 -1.04
CA ASN A 274 19.77 -20.33 -1.91
C ASN A 274 19.15 -18.91 -1.95
N LYS A 275 19.99 -17.89 -1.79
CA LYS A 275 19.53 -16.49 -1.61
C LYS A 275 18.93 -15.87 -2.88
N SER A 276 19.25 -16.42 -4.05
CA SER A 276 18.71 -15.92 -5.33
C SER A 276 17.30 -16.45 -5.58
N THR A 277 17.05 -17.73 -5.32
CA THR A 277 15.76 -18.38 -5.59
C THR A 277 14.83 -18.38 -4.39
N ASN A 278 15.36 -18.37 -3.15
CA ASN A 278 14.65 -18.60 -1.90
C ASN A 278 13.75 -19.85 -1.97
N GLN A 279 14.23 -20.89 -2.65
CA GLN A 279 13.47 -22.10 -2.94
C GLN A 279 13.26 -22.95 -1.69
N VAL A 280 12.02 -23.36 -1.47
CA VAL A 280 11.64 -24.40 -0.50
C VAL A 280 10.79 -25.42 -1.24
N ALA A 281 11.18 -26.69 -1.15
CA ALA A 281 10.44 -27.83 -1.66
C ALA A 281 9.42 -28.27 -0.59
N LEU A 282 8.19 -28.54 -1.02
CA LEU A 282 7.11 -29.12 -0.25
C LEU A 282 6.87 -30.53 -0.75
N SER A 283 7.06 -31.54 0.10
CA SER A 283 6.72 -32.93 -0.18
C SER A 283 5.50 -33.29 0.69
N ILE A 284 4.40 -33.62 0.04
CA ILE A 284 3.11 -33.85 0.69
C ILE A 284 2.69 -35.29 0.45
N SER A 285 2.48 -36.04 1.52
CA SER A 285 2.02 -37.42 1.45
C SER A 285 1.14 -37.74 2.65
N GLY A 286 -0.10 -38.15 2.40
CA GLY A 286 -1.09 -38.42 3.44
C GLY A 286 -1.30 -37.21 4.36
N SER A 287 -1.03 -37.35 5.66
CA SER A 287 -1.16 -36.26 6.64
C SER A 287 0.14 -35.53 6.97
N VAL A 288 1.18 -35.72 6.16
CA VAL A 288 2.51 -35.16 6.42
C VAL A 288 2.90 -34.18 5.35
N LEU A 289 3.29 -32.99 5.75
CA LEU A 289 3.97 -31.98 4.94
C LEU A 289 5.43 -31.92 5.38
N GLN A 290 6.34 -32.22 4.47
CA GLN A 290 7.76 -32.02 4.66
C GLN A 290 8.22 -30.79 3.88
N LEU A 291 8.93 -29.87 4.55
CA LEU A 291 9.58 -28.73 3.95
C LEU A 291 11.08 -28.99 3.87
N ALA A 292 11.69 -28.71 2.73
CA ALA A 292 13.14 -28.83 2.53
C ALA A 292 13.69 -27.63 1.78
N ALA A 293 14.84 -27.14 2.20
CA ALA A 293 15.62 -26.14 1.48
C ALA A 293 17.07 -26.52 1.47
N GLN A 294 17.75 -26.18 0.39
CA GLN A 294 19.17 -26.45 0.21
C GLN A 294 19.85 -25.29 -0.52
N ASP A 295 21.06 -24.98 -0.09
CA ASP A 295 22.00 -24.14 -0.83
C ASP A 295 23.27 -24.99 -1.10
N VAL A 296 23.40 -25.48 -2.33
CA VAL A 296 24.48 -26.38 -2.74
C VAL A 296 25.82 -25.66 -2.70
N ASP A 297 25.87 -24.36 -3.01
CA ASP A 297 27.10 -23.58 -3.06
C ASP A 297 27.76 -23.45 -1.68
N PHE A 298 26.95 -23.42 -0.63
CA PHE A 298 27.40 -23.29 0.75
C PHE A 298 27.24 -24.57 1.57
N SER A 299 26.75 -25.66 0.96
CA SER A 299 26.47 -26.94 1.66
C SER A 299 25.50 -26.75 2.85
N PHE A 300 24.50 -25.84 2.71
CA PHE A 300 23.47 -25.67 3.70
C PHE A 300 22.25 -26.52 3.37
N GLU A 301 21.65 -27.12 4.39
CA GLU A 301 20.42 -27.90 4.26
C GLU A 301 19.53 -27.72 5.49
N GLY A 302 18.22 -27.61 5.27
CA GLY A 302 17.22 -27.54 6.32
C GLY A 302 16.00 -28.35 5.95
N ASN A 303 15.52 -29.17 6.89
CA ASN A 303 14.36 -30.03 6.73
C ASN A 303 13.45 -29.92 7.96
N GLU A 304 12.15 -29.80 7.72
CA GLU A 304 11.14 -29.85 8.78
C GLU A 304 9.94 -30.68 8.35
N ARG A 305 9.25 -31.26 9.32
CA ARG A 305 7.98 -31.97 9.12
C ARG A 305 6.90 -31.35 9.97
N MET A 306 5.71 -31.27 9.40
CA MET A 306 4.50 -30.85 10.10
C MET A 306 3.30 -31.66 9.61
N THR A 307 2.22 -31.60 10.38
CA THR A 307 0.96 -32.25 10.02
C THR A 307 0.14 -31.35 9.13
N CYS A 308 -0.59 -31.93 8.18
CA CYS A 308 -1.58 -31.28 7.36
C CYS A 308 -2.77 -32.22 7.13
N GLN A 309 -3.87 -31.68 6.62
CA GLN A 309 -4.94 -32.49 6.03
C GLN A 309 -4.78 -32.38 4.52
N TYR A 310 -4.51 -33.48 3.86
CA TYR A 310 -4.26 -33.51 2.44
C TYR A 310 -5.15 -34.52 1.74
N ASP A 311 -5.84 -34.05 0.71
CA ASP A 311 -6.67 -34.88 -0.18
C ASP A 311 -6.07 -34.78 -1.59
N GLY A 312 -5.24 -35.75 -1.91
CA GLY A 312 -4.54 -35.85 -3.18
C GLY A 312 -3.50 -36.94 -3.21
N GLU A 313 -2.91 -37.13 -4.38
CA GLU A 313 -1.76 -38.03 -4.58
C GLU A 313 -0.48 -37.42 -4.02
N ASP A 314 0.53 -38.23 -3.71
CA ASP A 314 1.83 -37.78 -3.27
C ASP A 314 2.39 -36.73 -4.24
N LEU A 315 2.73 -35.57 -3.74
CA LEU A 315 3.19 -34.45 -4.55
C LEU A 315 4.46 -33.84 -3.97
N GLN A 316 5.42 -33.58 -4.86
CA GLN A 316 6.57 -32.73 -4.56
C GLN A 316 6.52 -31.49 -5.46
N ILE A 317 6.56 -30.30 -4.85
CA ILE A 317 6.48 -29.01 -5.55
C ILE A 317 7.34 -27.99 -4.83
N ALA A 318 7.98 -27.09 -5.56
CA ALA A 318 8.83 -26.07 -4.94
C ALA A 318 8.28 -24.65 -5.19
N PHE A 319 8.48 -23.79 -4.20
CA PHE A 319 8.08 -22.40 -4.28
C PHE A 319 9.15 -21.47 -3.71
N ASN A 320 9.06 -20.19 -4.05
CA ASN A 320 9.79 -19.15 -3.35
C ASN A 320 9.17 -18.93 -1.96
N ALA A 321 9.92 -19.23 -0.92
CA ALA A 321 9.47 -19.15 0.47
C ALA A 321 9.02 -17.73 0.88
N LYS A 322 9.70 -16.68 0.37
CA LYS A 322 9.31 -15.30 0.67
C LYS A 322 7.91 -15.00 0.15
N PHE A 323 7.59 -15.47 -1.05
CA PHE A 323 6.25 -15.29 -1.62
C PHE A 323 5.18 -15.99 -0.78
N LEU A 324 5.43 -17.25 -0.38
CA LEU A 324 4.52 -17.97 0.49
C LEU A 324 4.32 -17.24 1.83
N ILE A 325 5.39 -16.80 2.48
CA ILE A 325 5.34 -16.10 3.76
C ILE A 325 4.52 -14.79 3.65
N GLU A 326 4.70 -14.01 2.58
CA GLU A 326 3.97 -12.78 2.36
C GLU A 326 2.48 -13.04 2.07
N MET A 327 2.16 -14.08 1.30
CA MET A 327 0.78 -14.50 1.05
C MET A 327 0.08 -14.96 2.33
N LEU A 328 0.76 -15.74 3.16
CA LEU A 328 0.20 -16.20 4.45
C LEU A 328 -0.13 -15.03 5.38
N ASN A 329 0.63 -13.92 5.34
CA ASN A 329 0.26 -12.70 6.06
C ASN A 329 -1.05 -12.09 5.55
N GLY A 330 -1.39 -12.31 4.28
CA GLY A 330 -2.64 -11.83 3.67
C GLY A 330 -3.90 -12.58 4.11
N ALA A 331 -3.80 -13.80 4.65
CA ALA A 331 -4.94 -14.57 5.13
C ALA A 331 -5.23 -14.28 6.61
N ASP A 332 -6.50 -14.04 6.97
CA ASP A 332 -6.89 -13.72 8.36
C ASP A 332 -7.37 -14.93 9.16
N THR A 333 -7.45 -16.11 8.53
CA THR A 333 -7.90 -17.34 9.19
C THR A 333 -6.75 -18.08 9.86
N ALA A 334 -7.07 -18.92 10.86
CA ALA A 334 -6.10 -19.77 11.55
C ALA A 334 -5.52 -20.84 10.62
N ASP A 335 -6.35 -21.35 9.72
CA ASP A 335 -5.95 -22.34 8.72
C ASP A 335 -6.06 -21.74 7.32
N ILE A 336 -5.25 -22.26 6.39
CA ILE A 336 -5.32 -21.93 4.97
C ILE A 336 -5.53 -23.21 4.14
N VAL A 337 -6.10 -23.03 2.97
CA VAL A 337 -6.26 -24.08 1.96
C VAL A 337 -5.30 -23.79 0.80
N MET A 338 -4.43 -24.75 0.50
CA MET A 338 -3.68 -24.77 -0.76
C MET A 338 -4.31 -25.74 -1.74
N GLU A 339 -4.67 -25.26 -2.92
CA GLU A 339 -5.13 -26.11 -4.02
C GLU A 339 -3.98 -26.32 -5.02
N LEU A 340 -3.61 -27.56 -5.22
CA LEU A 340 -2.43 -28.00 -5.98
C LEU A 340 -2.81 -29.00 -7.07
N SER A 341 -1.89 -29.25 -7.99
CA SER A 341 -2.09 -30.23 -9.08
C SER A 341 -0.74 -30.91 -9.41
N THR A 342 0.04 -30.37 -10.34
CA THR A 342 1.32 -30.92 -10.76
C THR A 342 2.49 -30.04 -10.25
N PRO A 343 3.74 -30.54 -10.24
CA PRO A 343 4.91 -29.76 -9.81
C PRO A 343 5.15 -28.47 -10.60
N THR A 344 4.56 -28.32 -11.78
CA THR A 344 4.77 -27.19 -12.68
C THR A 344 3.57 -26.26 -12.81
N LYS A 345 2.42 -26.62 -12.22
CA LYS A 345 1.20 -25.82 -12.26
C LYS A 345 1.09 -24.91 -11.06
N ALA A 346 0.62 -23.68 -11.26
CA ALA A 346 0.45 -22.71 -10.19
C ALA A 346 -0.39 -23.27 -9.04
N GLY A 347 0.08 -23.06 -7.81
CA GLY A 347 -0.69 -23.31 -6.60
C GLY A 347 -1.62 -22.16 -6.27
N LEU A 348 -2.80 -22.46 -5.75
CA LEU A 348 -3.73 -21.47 -5.21
C LEU A 348 -3.71 -21.54 -3.68
N ILE A 349 -3.74 -20.38 -3.04
CA ILE A 349 -3.83 -20.23 -1.58
C ILE A 349 -5.07 -19.42 -1.27
N LYS A 350 -5.87 -19.92 -0.34
CA LYS A 350 -7.11 -19.28 0.11
C LYS A 350 -7.18 -19.37 1.65
N PRO A 351 -7.84 -18.42 2.32
CA PRO A 351 -8.22 -18.62 3.70
C PRO A 351 -9.19 -19.83 3.79
N SER A 352 -9.19 -20.55 4.91
CA SER A 352 -10.09 -21.69 5.11
C SER A 352 -11.56 -21.27 5.09
N GLU A 353 -11.84 -20.04 5.49
CA GLU A 353 -13.15 -19.40 5.44
C GLU A 353 -13.00 -18.00 4.85
N GLN A 354 -13.93 -17.63 3.97
CA GLN A 354 -13.98 -16.28 3.41
C GLN A 354 -14.82 -15.39 4.33
N GLY A 355 -14.42 -14.13 4.51
CA GLY A 355 -15.24 -13.14 5.21
C GLY A 355 -16.56 -12.85 4.46
N GLU A 356 -17.56 -12.36 5.17
CA GLU A 356 -18.82 -11.97 4.55
C GLU A 356 -18.59 -10.85 3.52
N GLY A 357 -19.05 -11.07 2.30
CA GLY A 357 -18.83 -10.13 1.19
C GLY A 357 -17.42 -10.10 0.67
N GLU A 358 -16.51 -10.95 1.13
CA GLU A 358 -15.10 -10.99 0.77
C GLU A 358 -14.71 -12.27 0.04
N GLN A 359 -13.81 -12.16 -0.92
CA GLN A 359 -13.17 -13.31 -1.56
C GLN A 359 -11.69 -13.02 -1.78
N LEU A 360 -10.83 -13.73 -1.06
CA LEU A 360 -9.38 -13.70 -1.26
C LEU A 360 -8.92 -14.97 -1.98
N LEU A 361 -8.23 -14.80 -3.09
CA LEU A 361 -7.53 -15.85 -3.81
C LEU A 361 -6.12 -15.37 -4.11
N MET A 362 -5.15 -16.17 -3.78
CA MET A 362 -3.76 -15.92 -4.10
C MET A 362 -3.21 -17.06 -4.94
N LEU A 363 -2.39 -16.72 -5.92
CA LEU A 363 -1.74 -17.67 -6.84
C LEU A 363 -0.23 -17.52 -6.72
N VAL A 364 0.49 -18.62 -6.68
CA VAL A 364 1.95 -18.66 -6.70
C VAL A 364 2.47 -19.64 -7.75
N MET A 365 3.40 -19.16 -8.57
CA MET A 365 4.07 -20.01 -9.57
C MET A 365 5.10 -20.89 -8.88
N PRO A 366 5.14 -22.19 -9.21
CA PRO A 366 6.18 -23.08 -8.69
C PRO A 366 7.54 -22.77 -9.32
N LEU A 367 8.58 -23.17 -8.60
CA LEU A 367 9.96 -23.22 -9.11
C LEU A 367 10.26 -24.64 -9.61
N MET A 368 11.15 -24.74 -10.59
CA MET A 368 11.64 -26.04 -11.03
C MET A 368 12.43 -26.69 -9.89
N LEU A 369 12.09 -27.95 -9.58
CA LEU A 369 12.89 -28.75 -8.67
C LEU A 369 14.22 -29.05 -9.35
N ASN A 370 15.32 -28.69 -8.69
CA ASN A 370 16.63 -29.13 -9.12
C ASN A 370 16.76 -30.61 -8.73
N ASN A 371 16.84 -31.49 -9.71
CA ASN A 371 17.11 -32.92 -9.54
C ASN A 371 18.58 -33.14 -9.21
#